data_a5d1a1ca2b3b131e2fa5c50568e48417
#
_entry.id   a5d1a1ca2b3b131e2fa5c50568e48417
#
_cell.length_a   1.000
_cell.length_b   1.000
_cell.length_c   1.000
_cell.angle_alpha   90.00
_cell.angle_beta   90.00
_cell.angle_gamma   90.00
#
_symmetry.space_group_name_H-M   'P 1'
#
loop_
_entity.id
_entity.type
_entity.pdbx_description
1 polymer ?
#
loop_
_entity_poly.entity_id
_entity_poly.type
_entity_poly.pdbx_seq_one_letter_code
_entity_poly.pdbx_strand_id
1 'polypeptide(L)'
;WLSELNVWLTLALGAALLVLGPGLWLGQHFFSSFWLYLSRLPQMALASNAGSGNWVNGWTVFYWGWFLGYAPLMGLFTAGVSRGRSVRELVLAVAILCPLVTNIWFTLLGGSGLYLELANQGSVTGPLAESGAAAALLAILTQLPLAWLLIPVGLLLVVLFMATSADSMSYAAAMVVSGQSQPPAVLRLFWALMIGSLTLVLLRIGTSLGDSTSINALQAFIVIAAVPVTPLVLTTLWTAPRLAWREWRRQQG
;
A
#
# COMPACT_ATOMS: atom_id res chain seq x y z
N TRP A 1 -13.62 -14.81 4.74
CA TRP A 1 -14.04 -14.41 6.07
C TRP A 1 -13.08 -13.41 6.74
N LEU A 2 -11.78 -13.72 6.92
CA LEU A 2 -10.82 -12.76 7.51
C LEU A 2 -10.70 -11.45 6.70
N SER A 3 -10.66 -11.54 5.38
CA SER A 3 -10.61 -10.37 4.49
C SER A 3 -11.90 -9.54 4.56
N GLU A 4 -13.06 -10.19 4.68
CA GLU A 4 -14.35 -9.50 4.86
C GLU A 4 -14.40 -8.78 6.21
N LEU A 5 -13.96 -9.44 7.28
CA LEU A 5 -13.84 -8.81 8.60
C LEU A 5 -12.94 -7.57 8.55
N ASN A 6 -11.81 -7.67 7.84
CA ASN A 6 -10.87 -6.57 7.65
C ASN A 6 -11.53 -5.37 6.95
N VAL A 7 -12.32 -5.62 5.91
CA VAL A 7 -13.09 -4.57 5.22
C VAL A 7 -14.06 -3.88 6.16
N TRP A 8 -14.83 -4.66 6.95
CA TRP A 8 -15.79 -4.09 7.90
C TRP A 8 -15.11 -3.28 9.01
N LEU A 9 -13.99 -3.75 9.55
CA LEU A 9 -13.21 -3.02 10.54
C LEU A 9 -12.61 -1.73 9.95
N THR A 10 -12.14 -1.78 8.71
CA THR A 10 -11.63 -0.60 7.99
C THR A 10 -12.73 0.44 7.81
N LEU A 11 -13.91 0.01 7.37
CA LEU A 11 -15.06 0.91 7.21
C LEU A 11 -15.52 1.49 8.54
N ALA A 12 -15.56 0.67 9.60
CA ALA A 12 -15.93 1.11 10.95
C ALA A 12 -14.93 2.14 11.50
N LEU A 13 -13.62 1.88 11.36
CA LEU A 13 -12.59 2.81 11.80
C LEU A 13 -12.62 4.10 10.96
N GLY A 14 -12.81 4.00 9.64
CA GLY A 14 -12.95 5.16 8.75
C GLY A 14 -14.17 6.01 9.10
N ALA A 15 -15.30 5.39 9.39
CA ALA A 15 -16.51 6.08 9.87
C ALA A 15 -16.28 6.74 11.24
N ALA A 16 -15.59 6.06 12.14
CA ALA A 16 -15.22 6.64 13.44
C ALA A 16 -14.34 7.88 13.29
N LEU A 17 -13.34 7.85 12.41
CA LEU A 17 -12.48 9.00 12.09
C LEU A 17 -13.28 10.19 11.53
N LEU A 18 -14.31 9.92 10.71
CA LEU A 18 -15.18 10.97 10.17
C LEU A 18 -16.11 11.56 11.22
N VAL A 19 -16.70 10.73 12.08
CA VAL A 19 -17.73 11.14 13.04
C VAL A 19 -17.13 11.70 14.33
N LEU A 20 -16.07 11.07 14.85
CA LEU A 20 -15.43 11.43 16.11
C LEU A 20 -14.24 12.38 15.91
N GLY A 21 -13.70 12.41 14.69
CA GLY A 21 -12.61 13.31 14.30
C GLY A 21 -13.13 14.56 13.57
N PRO A 22 -12.23 15.30 12.90
CA PRO A 22 -12.56 16.53 12.20
C PRO A 22 -13.22 16.29 10.82
N GLY A 23 -14.33 15.57 10.78
CA GLY A 23 -14.95 15.06 9.53
C GLY A 23 -15.24 16.14 8.50
N LEU A 24 -15.74 17.32 8.89
CA LEU A 24 -15.99 18.43 7.96
C LEU A 24 -14.69 18.93 7.31
N TRP A 25 -13.65 19.09 8.12
CA TRP A 25 -12.33 19.50 7.65
C TRP A 25 -11.73 18.44 6.71
N LEU A 26 -11.84 17.16 7.06
CA LEU A 26 -11.39 16.04 6.23
C LEU A 26 -12.11 16.01 4.88
N GLY A 27 -13.43 16.23 4.86
CA GLY A 27 -14.20 16.28 3.62
C GLY A 27 -13.76 17.42 2.70
N GLN A 28 -13.59 18.63 3.24
CA GLN A 28 -13.11 19.78 2.48
C GLN A 28 -11.68 19.58 1.95
N HIS A 29 -10.79 19.03 2.79
CA HIS A 29 -9.41 18.73 2.41
C HIS A 29 -9.29 17.59 1.41
N PHE A 30 -10.17 16.59 1.45
CA PHE A 30 -10.19 15.54 0.44
C PHE A 30 -10.36 16.11 -0.96
N PHE A 31 -11.37 16.92 -1.20
CA PHE A 31 -11.63 17.48 -2.53
C PHE A 31 -10.52 18.43 -3.00
N SER A 32 -10.02 19.29 -2.12
CA SER A 32 -8.96 20.24 -2.46
C SER A 32 -7.62 19.54 -2.72
N SER A 33 -7.23 18.59 -1.87
CA SER A 33 -5.98 17.84 -2.03
C SER A 33 -6.04 16.86 -3.20
N PHE A 34 -7.19 16.23 -3.45
CA PHE A 34 -7.38 15.34 -4.59
C PHE A 34 -7.27 16.11 -5.92
N TRP A 35 -7.88 17.30 -6.00
CA TRP A 35 -7.73 18.17 -7.17
C TRP A 35 -6.29 18.65 -7.37
N LEU A 36 -5.63 19.04 -6.28
CA LEU A 36 -4.22 19.43 -6.32
C LEU A 36 -3.35 18.26 -6.76
N TYR A 37 -3.59 17.06 -6.26
CA TYR A 37 -2.91 15.82 -6.66
C TYR A 37 -3.04 15.57 -8.16
N LEU A 38 -4.25 15.61 -8.71
CA LEU A 38 -4.49 15.39 -10.14
C LEU A 38 -3.80 16.47 -11.00
N SER A 39 -3.87 17.73 -10.60
CA SER A 39 -3.28 18.85 -11.35
C SER A 39 -1.75 18.81 -11.33
N ARG A 40 -1.15 18.29 -10.25
CA ARG A 40 0.32 18.19 -10.09
C ARG A 40 0.87 16.77 -10.27
N LEU A 41 0.05 15.84 -10.68
CA LEU A 41 0.44 14.44 -10.87
C LEU A 41 1.71 14.28 -11.74
N PRO A 42 1.86 14.92 -12.91
CA PRO A 42 3.06 14.78 -13.71
C PRO A 42 4.32 15.30 -13.01
N GLN A 43 4.20 16.38 -12.23
CA GLN A 43 5.30 16.97 -11.48
C GLN A 43 5.74 16.12 -10.29
N MET A 44 4.77 15.44 -9.63
CA MET A 44 5.03 14.58 -8.49
C MET A 44 5.47 13.18 -8.91
N ALA A 45 4.93 12.64 -10.00
CA ALA A 45 5.25 11.31 -10.49
C ALA A 45 6.58 11.23 -11.27
N LEU A 46 7.01 12.33 -11.87
CA LEU A 46 8.28 12.43 -12.59
C LEU A 46 9.27 13.20 -11.72
N ALA A 47 10.19 12.52 -11.08
CA ALA A 47 11.21 13.09 -10.18
C ALA A 47 12.24 13.99 -10.89
N SER A 48 11.89 14.62 -12.02
CA SER A 48 12.80 15.38 -12.88
C SER A 48 12.99 16.85 -12.48
N ASN A 49 12.24 17.36 -11.51
CA ASN A 49 12.33 18.77 -11.13
C ASN A 49 13.36 18.95 -10.03
N ALA A 50 14.49 19.55 -10.37
CA ALA A 50 15.53 19.96 -9.42
C ALA A 50 15.04 20.90 -8.28
N GLY A 51 13.79 21.36 -8.31
CA GLY A 51 13.14 22.15 -7.27
C GLY A 51 12.18 21.41 -6.35
N SER A 52 11.83 20.14 -6.64
CA SER A 52 11.09 19.30 -5.72
C SER A 52 12.07 18.72 -4.70
N GLY A 53 12.03 19.18 -3.46
CA GLY A 53 13.02 18.81 -2.43
C GLY A 53 13.29 17.31 -2.33
N ASN A 54 14.38 16.94 -1.68
CA ASN A 54 14.85 15.55 -1.52
C ASN A 54 13.78 14.57 -1.04
N TRP A 55 12.80 15.04 -0.28
CA TRP A 55 11.70 14.22 0.23
C TRP A 55 10.79 13.70 -0.89
N VAL A 56 10.32 14.58 -1.81
CA VAL A 56 9.44 14.17 -2.93
C VAL A 56 10.16 13.20 -3.86
N ASN A 57 11.43 13.52 -4.20
CA ASN A 57 12.24 12.65 -5.07
C ASN A 57 12.46 11.26 -4.45
N GLY A 58 12.77 11.20 -3.16
CA GLY A 58 12.97 9.96 -2.43
C GLY A 58 11.72 9.08 -2.45
N TRP A 59 10.56 9.65 -2.13
CA TRP A 59 9.30 8.90 -2.15
C TRP A 59 8.86 8.50 -3.56
N THR A 60 9.05 9.35 -4.57
CA THR A 60 8.73 9.02 -5.95
C THR A 60 9.56 7.86 -6.46
N VAL A 61 10.88 7.88 -6.25
CA VAL A 61 11.79 6.79 -6.64
C VAL A 61 11.45 5.49 -5.91
N PHE A 62 11.17 5.59 -4.61
CA PHE A 62 10.78 4.43 -3.80
C PHE A 62 9.48 3.78 -4.31
N TYR A 63 8.42 4.54 -4.53
CA TYR A 63 7.15 3.99 -5.01
C TYR A 63 7.26 3.41 -6.43
N TRP A 64 7.95 4.07 -7.34
CA TRP A 64 8.22 3.51 -8.67
C TRP A 64 9.00 2.20 -8.58
N GLY A 65 10.06 2.14 -7.81
CA GLY A 65 10.84 0.94 -7.57
C GLY A 65 9.99 -0.19 -6.98
N TRP A 66 9.23 0.12 -5.95
CA TRP A 66 8.35 -0.85 -5.30
C TRP A 66 7.32 -1.44 -6.28
N PHE A 67 6.56 -0.58 -6.95
CA PHE A 67 5.50 -1.06 -7.85
C PHE A 67 6.07 -1.81 -9.07
N LEU A 68 7.16 -1.37 -9.65
CA LEU A 68 7.81 -2.06 -10.77
C LEU A 68 8.37 -3.43 -10.35
N GLY A 69 9.04 -3.50 -9.20
CA GLY A 69 9.56 -4.76 -8.68
C GLY A 69 8.46 -5.76 -8.29
N TYR A 70 7.34 -5.26 -7.81
CA TYR A 70 6.20 -6.03 -7.35
C TYR A 70 5.22 -6.44 -8.47
N ALA A 71 5.22 -5.70 -9.59
CA ALA A 71 4.24 -5.85 -10.67
C ALA A 71 4.11 -7.28 -11.24
N PRO A 72 5.18 -8.05 -11.52
CA PRO A 72 5.03 -9.40 -12.04
C PRO A 72 4.31 -10.34 -11.07
N LEU A 73 4.63 -10.24 -9.78
CA LEU A 73 4.01 -11.05 -8.72
C LEU A 73 2.52 -10.73 -8.59
N MET A 74 2.20 -9.45 -8.54
CA MET A 74 0.82 -8.98 -8.46
C MET A 74 0.02 -9.23 -9.73
N GLY A 75 0.66 -9.16 -10.89
CA GLY A 75 0.05 -9.50 -12.16
C GLY A 75 -0.43 -10.94 -12.19
N LEU A 76 0.40 -11.89 -11.76
CA LEU A 76 0.04 -13.30 -11.67
C LEU A 76 -1.06 -13.56 -10.63
N PHE A 77 -0.93 -12.98 -9.45
CA PHE A 77 -1.95 -13.08 -8.40
C PHE A 77 -3.30 -12.53 -8.88
N THR A 78 -3.31 -11.34 -9.45
CA THR A 78 -4.51 -10.67 -9.96
C THR A 78 -5.16 -11.47 -11.08
N ALA A 79 -4.37 -12.01 -12.02
CA ALA A 79 -4.87 -12.88 -13.07
C ALA A 79 -5.52 -14.15 -12.51
N GLY A 80 -4.97 -14.72 -11.45
CA GLY A 80 -5.53 -15.89 -10.76
C GLY A 80 -6.89 -15.64 -10.11
N VAL A 81 -7.03 -14.49 -9.45
CA VAL A 81 -8.25 -14.10 -8.72
C VAL A 81 -9.33 -13.54 -9.66
N SER A 82 -8.94 -13.00 -10.81
CA SER A 82 -9.86 -12.33 -11.75
C SER A 82 -10.49 -13.26 -12.80
N ARG A 83 -10.39 -14.57 -12.63
CA ARG A 83 -11.00 -15.53 -13.57
C ARG A 83 -12.50 -15.28 -13.72
N GLY A 84 -12.97 -15.19 -14.97
CA GLY A 84 -14.38 -14.94 -15.29
C GLY A 84 -14.78 -13.45 -15.31
N ARG A 85 -13.87 -12.53 -15.03
CA ARG A 85 -14.10 -11.08 -15.15
C ARG A 85 -13.56 -10.53 -16.48
N SER A 86 -14.19 -9.46 -16.96
CA SER A 86 -13.70 -8.78 -18.15
C SER A 86 -12.43 -7.96 -17.85
N VAL A 87 -11.58 -7.79 -18.87
CA VAL A 87 -10.36 -6.95 -18.77
C VAL A 87 -10.73 -5.51 -18.39
N ARG A 88 -11.88 -5.00 -18.88
CA ARG A 88 -12.36 -3.67 -18.54
C ARG A 88 -12.66 -3.52 -17.06
N GLU A 89 -13.38 -4.47 -16.45
CA GLU A 89 -13.67 -4.48 -15.01
C GLU A 89 -12.39 -4.52 -14.19
N LEU A 90 -11.42 -5.34 -14.61
CA LEU A 90 -10.13 -5.44 -13.94
C LEU A 90 -9.36 -4.12 -13.98
N VAL A 91 -9.26 -3.49 -15.14
CA VAL A 91 -8.57 -2.21 -15.29
C VAL A 91 -9.26 -1.12 -14.46
N LEU A 92 -10.59 -1.02 -14.49
CA LEU A 92 -11.33 -0.05 -13.70
C LEU A 92 -11.13 -0.28 -12.19
N ALA A 93 -11.16 -1.54 -11.75
CA ALA A 93 -10.95 -1.86 -10.34
C ALA A 93 -9.53 -1.47 -9.88
N VAL A 94 -8.50 -1.88 -10.61
CA VAL A 94 -7.11 -1.71 -10.18
C VAL A 94 -6.59 -0.29 -10.43
N ALA A 95 -6.92 0.33 -11.57
CA ALA A 95 -6.38 1.64 -11.95
C ALA A 95 -7.19 2.83 -11.43
N ILE A 96 -8.46 2.64 -11.07
CA ILE A 96 -9.33 3.74 -10.62
C ILE A 96 -9.85 3.49 -9.20
N LEU A 97 -10.53 2.36 -8.97
CA LEU A 97 -11.20 2.12 -7.68
C LEU A 97 -10.19 1.96 -6.54
N CYS A 98 -9.17 1.13 -6.70
CA CYS A 98 -8.16 0.94 -5.65
C CYS A 98 -7.41 2.24 -5.29
N PRO A 99 -6.88 3.04 -6.24
CA PRO A 99 -6.27 4.33 -5.92
C PRO A 99 -7.22 5.32 -5.24
N LEU A 100 -8.49 5.36 -5.66
CA LEU A 100 -9.48 6.23 -5.04
C LEU A 100 -9.74 5.85 -3.57
N VAL A 101 -9.97 4.56 -3.30
CA VAL A 101 -10.16 4.05 -1.94
C VAL A 101 -8.93 4.31 -1.07
N THR A 102 -7.75 4.10 -1.63
CA THR A 102 -6.47 4.40 -0.96
C THR A 102 -6.34 5.89 -0.63
N ASN A 103 -6.70 6.76 -1.56
CA ASN A 103 -6.67 8.20 -1.34
C ASN A 103 -7.64 8.64 -0.23
N ILE A 104 -8.86 8.08 -0.21
CA ILE A 104 -9.82 8.29 0.88
C ILE A 104 -9.22 7.85 2.22
N TRP A 105 -8.63 6.66 2.27
CA TRP A 105 -8.03 6.13 3.48
C TRP A 105 -6.88 6.99 4.01
N PHE A 106 -5.99 7.43 3.13
CA PHE A 106 -4.91 8.34 3.51
C PHE A 106 -5.42 9.70 3.96
N THR A 107 -6.51 10.19 3.37
CA THR A 107 -7.14 11.43 3.84
C THR A 107 -7.75 11.26 5.23
N LEU A 108 -8.39 10.13 5.50
CA LEU A 108 -8.98 9.88 6.82
C LEU A 108 -7.91 9.79 7.92
N LEU A 109 -6.92 8.93 7.76
CA LEU A 109 -5.86 8.74 8.75
C LEU A 109 -4.83 9.86 8.74
N GLY A 110 -4.22 10.12 7.59
CA GLY A 110 -3.19 11.14 7.46
C GLY A 110 -3.73 12.55 7.65
N GLY A 111 -4.93 12.83 7.12
CA GLY A 111 -5.62 14.09 7.33
C GLY A 111 -5.97 14.33 8.79
N SER A 112 -6.43 13.30 9.52
CA SER A 112 -6.67 13.42 10.96
C SER A 112 -5.39 13.75 11.71
N GLY A 113 -4.29 13.07 11.38
CA GLY A 113 -2.97 13.37 11.96
C GLY A 113 -2.50 14.79 11.66
N LEU A 114 -2.68 15.24 10.44
CA LEU A 114 -2.33 16.61 10.05
C LEU A 114 -3.19 17.66 10.79
N TYR A 115 -4.48 17.42 10.92
CA TYR A 115 -5.35 18.30 11.68
C TYR A 115 -4.94 18.42 13.15
N LEU A 116 -4.63 17.29 13.80
CA LEU A 116 -4.18 17.25 15.18
C LEU A 116 -2.83 17.95 15.37
N GLU A 117 -1.90 17.74 14.45
CA GLU A 117 -0.60 18.42 14.45
C GLU A 117 -0.73 19.93 14.26
N LEU A 118 -1.62 20.40 13.39
CA LEU A 118 -1.90 21.82 13.21
C LEU A 118 -2.57 22.46 14.43
N ALA A 119 -3.40 21.70 15.14
CA ALA A 119 -4.04 22.14 16.37
C ALA A 119 -3.08 22.16 17.56
N ASN A 120 -2.16 21.20 17.63
CA ASN A 120 -1.19 21.06 18.71
C ASN A 120 0.13 20.51 18.16
N GLN A 121 1.08 21.41 17.89
CA GLN A 121 2.38 21.06 17.32
C GLN A 121 3.13 20.03 18.17
N GLY A 122 3.69 19.02 17.52
CA GLY A 122 4.41 17.93 18.18
C GLY A 122 3.51 16.79 18.67
N SER A 123 2.19 16.90 18.53
CA SER A 123 1.25 15.87 19.02
C SER A 123 1.32 14.56 18.22
N VAL A 124 1.69 14.63 16.96
CA VAL A 124 1.87 13.47 16.06
C VAL A 124 3.30 13.36 15.59
N THR A 125 3.94 14.48 15.25
CA THR A 125 5.33 14.50 14.77
C THR A 125 6.34 14.16 15.86
N GLY A 126 6.07 14.46 17.13
CA GLY A 126 6.90 14.03 18.26
C GLY A 126 6.99 12.50 18.37
N PRO A 127 5.87 11.78 18.57
CA PRO A 127 5.84 10.31 18.58
C PRO A 127 6.39 9.67 17.30
N LEU A 128 6.15 10.29 16.14
CA LEU A 128 6.71 9.84 14.86
C LEU A 128 8.24 9.88 14.86
N ALA A 129 8.83 10.96 15.36
CA ALA A 129 10.28 11.13 15.40
C ALA A 129 10.97 10.23 16.44
N GLU A 130 10.31 9.99 17.59
CA GLU A 130 10.87 9.20 18.69
C GLU A 130 10.73 7.69 18.47
N SER A 131 9.57 7.24 17.96
CA SER A 131 9.19 5.83 17.96
C SER A 131 8.60 5.34 16.63
N GLY A 132 8.66 6.17 15.58
CA GLY A 132 8.29 5.80 14.23
C GLY A 132 6.79 5.83 13.91
N ALA A 133 6.42 5.32 12.73
CA ALA A 133 5.06 5.44 12.18
C ALA A 133 3.97 4.75 13.03
N ALA A 134 4.30 3.69 13.74
CA ALA A 134 3.36 3.00 14.62
C ALA A 134 2.94 3.89 15.81
N ALA A 135 3.89 4.64 16.37
CA ALA A 135 3.61 5.58 17.45
C ALA A 135 2.75 6.77 16.97
N ALA A 136 2.98 7.24 15.74
CA ALA A 136 2.15 8.26 15.13
C ALA A 136 0.69 7.80 14.97
N LEU A 137 0.46 6.57 14.52
CA LEU A 137 -0.89 6.00 14.44
C LEU A 137 -1.57 5.97 15.81
N LEU A 138 -0.87 5.49 16.84
CA LEU A 138 -1.39 5.47 18.21
C LEU A 138 -1.67 6.89 18.74
N ALA A 139 -0.78 7.84 18.46
CA ALA A 139 -0.97 9.24 18.83
C ALA A 139 -2.23 9.86 18.22
N ILE A 140 -2.58 9.50 16.99
CA ILE A 140 -3.84 9.93 16.35
C ILE A 140 -5.03 9.30 17.08
N LEU A 141 -5.02 7.99 17.31
CA LEU A 141 -6.14 7.28 17.93
C LEU A 141 -6.36 7.67 19.38
N THR A 142 -5.30 7.99 20.13
CA THR A 142 -5.40 8.41 21.55
C THR A 142 -6.03 9.78 21.73
N GLN A 143 -5.95 10.65 20.74
CA GLN A 143 -6.53 12.00 20.79
C GLN A 143 -8.02 12.05 20.38
N LEU A 144 -8.57 10.93 19.91
CA LEU A 144 -9.98 10.82 19.53
C LEU A 144 -10.87 10.42 20.72
N PRO A 145 -12.13 10.85 20.75
CA PRO A 145 -13.12 10.28 21.66
C PRO A 145 -13.20 8.76 21.50
N LEU A 146 -13.44 8.04 22.58
CA LEU A 146 -13.48 6.57 22.61
C LEU A 146 -12.13 5.90 22.24
N ALA A 147 -11.00 6.53 22.53
CA ALA A 147 -9.66 5.98 22.30
C ALA A 147 -9.49 4.56 22.85
N TRP A 148 -10.10 4.25 24.02
CA TRP A 148 -10.08 2.92 24.63
C TRP A 148 -10.66 1.81 23.73
N LEU A 149 -11.57 2.15 22.81
CA LEU A 149 -12.15 1.24 21.81
C LEU A 149 -11.40 1.30 20.48
N LEU A 150 -11.02 2.51 20.04
CA LEU A 150 -10.39 2.72 18.74
C LEU A 150 -8.97 2.12 18.67
N ILE A 151 -8.23 2.15 19.77
CA ILE A 151 -6.88 1.59 19.83
C ILE A 151 -6.88 0.06 19.62
N PRO A 152 -7.65 -0.74 20.38
CA PRO A 152 -7.73 -2.17 20.13
C PRO A 152 -8.24 -2.54 18.73
N VAL A 153 -9.24 -1.80 18.23
CA VAL A 153 -9.76 -2.00 16.86
C VAL A 153 -8.69 -1.69 15.81
N GLY A 154 -7.97 -0.58 15.97
CA GLY A 154 -6.87 -0.21 15.07
C GLY A 154 -5.73 -1.23 15.08
N LEU A 155 -5.32 -1.70 16.26
CA LEU A 155 -4.31 -2.75 16.39
C LEU A 155 -4.77 -4.08 15.78
N LEU A 156 -6.00 -4.49 16.04
CA LEU A 156 -6.58 -5.69 15.42
C LEU A 156 -6.61 -5.56 13.89
N LEU A 157 -7.00 -4.40 13.39
CA LEU A 157 -7.00 -4.11 11.96
C LEU A 157 -5.59 -4.27 11.34
N VAL A 158 -4.56 -3.71 11.96
CA VAL A 158 -3.16 -3.86 11.52
C VAL A 158 -2.74 -5.33 11.49
N VAL A 159 -3.04 -6.10 12.54
CA VAL A 159 -2.71 -7.54 12.62
C VAL A 159 -3.40 -8.31 11.50
N LEU A 160 -4.70 -8.06 11.27
CA LEU A 160 -5.46 -8.74 10.21
C LEU A 160 -4.97 -8.35 8.82
N PHE A 161 -4.62 -7.09 8.59
CA PHE A 161 -4.01 -6.63 7.34
C PHE A 161 -2.69 -7.33 7.07
N MET A 162 -1.82 -7.41 8.07
CA MET A 162 -0.55 -8.12 7.94
C MET A 162 -0.73 -9.61 7.67
N ALA A 163 -1.65 -10.26 8.38
CA ALA A 163 -1.92 -11.70 8.21
C ALA A 163 -2.46 -12.00 6.80
N THR A 164 -3.45 -11.23 6.32
CA THR A 164 -4.05 -11.43 4.99
C THR A 164 -3.08 -11.08 3.86
N SER A 165 -2.25 -10.05 4.05
CA SER A 165 -1.20 -9.67 3.09
C SER A 165 -0.11 -10.74 3.01
N ALA A 166 0.38 -11.23 4.15
CA ALA A 166 1.40 -12.28 4.21
C ALA A 166 0.91 -13.60 3.58
N ASP A 167 -0.36 -13.97 3.80
CA ASP A 167 -0.96 -15.15 3.14
C ASP A 167 -1.00 -14.98 1.62
N SER A 168 -1.49 -13.84 1.13
CA SER A 168 -1.55 -13.53 -0.30
C SER A 168 -0.17 -13.51 -0.96
N MET A 169 0.82 -12.94 -0.29
CA MET A 169 2.21 -12.87 -0.77
C MET A 169 2.87 -14.24 -0.80
N SER A 170 2.69 -15.05 0.24
CA SER A 170 3.24 -16.42 0.28
C SER A 170 2.60 -17.30 -0.78
N TYR A 171 1.30 -17.15 -1.02
CA TYR A 171 0.60 -17.82 -2.11
C TYR A 171 1.14 -17.41 -3.48
N ALA A 172 1.27 -16.11 -3.73
CA ALA A 172 1.80 -15.60 -5.01
C ALA A 172 3.25 -16.05 -5.25
N ALA A 173 4.13 -15.99 -4.24
CA ALA A 173 5.50 -16.49 -4.33
C ALA A 173 5.54 -17.98 -4.64
N ALA A 174 4.70 -18.77 -3.98
CA ALA A 174 4.59 -20.20 -4.24
C ALA A 174 4.08 -20.51 -5.66
N MET A 175 3.13 -19.72 -6.20
CA MET A 175 2.67 -19.83 -7.59
C MET A 175 3.81 -19.59 -8.59
N VAL A 176 4.60 -18.54 -8.39
CA VAL A 176 5.72 -18.20 -9.28
C VAL A 176 6.74 -19.33 -9.32
N VAL A 177 7.13 -19.86 -8.16
CA VAL A 177 8.16 -20.90 -8.07
C VAL A 177 7.68 -22.26 -8.58
N SER A 178 6.42 -22.62 -8.31
CA SER A 178 5.87 -23.92 -8.76
C SER A 178 5.38 -23.92 -10.20
N GLY A 179 5.11 -22.76 -10.79
CA GLY A 179 4.43 -22.64 -12.09
C GLY A 179 2.97 -23.13 -12.06
N GLN A 180 2.41 -23.41 -10.89
CA GLN A 180 1.06 -23.96 -10.73
C GLN A 180 0.10 -22.89 -10.23
N SER A 181 -1.12 -22.87 -10.75
CA SER A 181 -2.18 -21.97 -10.27
C SER A 181 -2.68 -22.30 -8.86
N GLN A 182 -2.44 -23.53 -8.40
CA GLN A 182 -2.70 -23.98 -7.03
C GLN A 182 -1.43 -24.62 -6.48
N PRO A 183 -0.54 -23.85 -5.86
CA PRO A 183 0.72 -24.35 -5.35
C PRO A 183 0.52 -25.26 -4.13
N PRO A 184 1.42 -26.23 -3.91
CA PRO A 184 1.38 -27.12 -2.75
C PRO A 184 1.42 -26.33 -1.43
N ALA A 185 0.66 -26.82 -0.43
CA ALA A 185 0.60 -26.19 0.89
C ALA A 185 1.99 -26.04 1.56
N VAL A 186 2.86 -27.03 1.37
CA VAL A 186 4.23 -27.02 1.90
C VAL A 186 5.03 -25.82 1.37
N LEU A 187 4.89 -25.51 0.08
CA LEU A 187 5.60 -24.38 -0.54
C LEU A 187 5.05 -23.03 -0.05
N ARG A 188 3.73 -22.95 0.16
CA ARG A 188 3.09 -21.77 0.76
C ARG A 188 3.57 -21.56 2.20
N LEU A 189 3.62 -22.62 3.00
CA LEU A 189 4.14 -22.56 4.37
C LEU A 189 5.60 -22.14 4.39
N PHE A 190 6.43 -22.70 3.50
CA PHE A 190 7.83 -22.29 3.36
C PHE A 190 7.97 -20.79 3.14
N TRP A 191 7.24 -20.24 2.18
CA TRP A 191 7.29 -18.80 1.89
C TRP A 191 6.74 -17.94 3.03
N ALA A 192 5.68 -18.38 3.70
CA ALA A 192 5.14 -17.69 4.87
C ALA A 192 6.18 -17.62 6.01
N LEU A 193 6.88 -18.72 6.28
CA LEU A 193 7.96 -18.77 7.28
C LEU A 193 9.16 -17.90 6.86
N MET A 194 9.53 -17.91 5.57
CA MET A 194 10.61 -17.06 5.06
C MET A 194 10.28 -15.57 5.18
N ILE A 195 9.08 -15.16 4.83
CA ILE A 195 8.63 -13.76 4.98
C ILE A 195 8.63 -13.37 6.46
N GLY A 196 8.07 -14.21 7.33
CA GLY A 196 8.04 -13.97 8.77
C GLY A 196 9.42 -13.89 9.40
N SER A 197 10.32 -14.81 9.07
CA SER A 197 11.68 -14.81 9.59
C SER A 197 12.50 -13.60 9.11
N LEU A 198 12.37 -13.23 7.83
CA LEU A 198 13.00 -12.03 7.30
C LEU A 198 12.50 -10.76 8.01
N THR A 199 11.18 -10.67 8.24
CA THR A 199 10.59 -9.55 8.99
C THR A 199 11.14 -9.46 10.41
N LEU A 200 11.27 -10.61 11.11
CA LEU A 200 11.87 -10.65 12.46
C LEU A 200 13.34 -10.21 12.46
N VAL A 201 14.13 -10.66 11.48
CA VAL A 201 15.53 -10.25 11.34
C VAL A 201 15.63 -8.75 11.11
N LEU A 202 14.84 -8.21 10.19
CA LEU A 202 14.80 -6.77 9.90
C LEU A 202 14.37 -5.95 11.12
N LEU A 203 13.38 -6.43 11.88
CA LEU A 203 12.94 -5.79 13.11
C LEU A 203 14.07 -5.76 14.17
N ARG A 204 14.81 -6.86 14.32
CA ARG A 204 15.96 -6.94 15.23
C ARG A 204 17.08 -6.00 14.82
N ILE A 205 17.39 -5.93 13.54
CA ILE A 205 18.38 -4.98 13.01
C ILE A 205 17.91 -3.54 13.26
N GLY A 206 16.63 -3.23 13.03
CA GLY A 206 16.06 -1.92 13.27
C GLY A 206 16.20 -1.46 14.71
N THR A 207 15.86 -2.32 15.66
CA THR A 207 15.99 -2.01 17.09
C THR A 207 17.44 -1.82 17.55
N SER A 208 18.42 -2.42 16.87
CA SER A 208 19.85 -2.29 17.23
C SER A 208 20.55 -1.09 16.59
N LEU A 209 20.05 -0.61 15.43
CA LEU A 209 20.68 0.49 14.65
C LEU A 209 19.90 1.80 14.69
N GLY A 210 18.73 1.83 15.33
CA GLY A 210 17.76 2.91 15.25
C GLY A 210 16.77 2.71 14.11
N ASP A 211 15.49 2.86 14.41
CA ASP A 211 14.35 2.48 13.55
C ASP A 211 14.38 3.02 12.11
N SER A 212 14.88 4.24 11.92
CA SER A 212 14.92 4.87 10.60
C SER A 212 15.91 4.25 9.64
N THR A 213 17.02 3.70 10.15
CA THR A 213 18.12 3.17 9.31
C THR A 213 17.76 1.86 8.63
N SER A 214 17.05 0.97 9.31
CA SER A 214 16.65 -0.33 8.73
C SER A 214 15.54 -0.20 7.69
N ILE A 215 14.57 0.70 7.90
CA ILE A 215 13.52 0.98 6.93
C ILE A 215 14.12 1.60 5.66
N ASN A 216 15.02 2.58 5.80
CA ASN A 216 15.70 3.21 4.67
C ASN A 216 16.54 2.20 3.87
N ALA A 217 17.25 1.30 4.54
CA ALA A 217 18.02 0.24 3.89
C ALA A 217 17.11 -0.74 3.12
N LEU A 218 15.98 -1.12 3.70
CA LEU A 218 14.98 -1.96 3.03
C LEU A 218 14.39 -1.26 1.80
N GLN A 219 14.05 0.01 1.91
CA GLN A 219 13.55 0.81 0.79
C GLN A 219 14.58 0.89 -0.35
N ALA A 220 15.84 1.14 -0.03
CA ALA A 220 16.93 1.16 -1.01
C ALA A 220 17.09 -0.21 -1.71
N PHE A 221 17.03 -1.31 -0.93
CA PHE A 221 17.11 -2.66 -1.48
C PHE A 221 15.96 -2.97 -2.43
N ILE A 222 14.73 -2.58 -2.10
CA ILE A 222 13.56 -2.75 -2.98
C ILE A 222 13.76 -2.03 -4.31
N VAL A 223 14.25 -0.78 -4.29
CA VAL A 223 14.52 0.00 -5.51
C VAL A 223 15.59 -0.67 -6.38
N ILE A 224 16.68 -1.11 -5.78
CA ILE A 224 17.77 -1.80 -6.49
C ILE A 224 17.26 -3.11 -7.11
N ALA A 225 16.50 -3.90 -6.36
CA ALA A 225 15.94 -5.17 -6.82
C ALA A 225 14.93 -5.00 -7.97
N ALA A 226 14.27 -3.83 -8.07
CA ALA A 226 13.34 -3.52 -9.15
C ALA A 226 14.03 -3.27 -10.50
N VAL A 227 15.29 -2.84 -10.52
CA VAL A 227 16.02 -2.48 -11.75
C VAL A 227 16.01 -3.62 -12.79
N PRO A 228 16.42 -4.86 -12.47
CA PRO A 228 16.39 -5.96 -13.44
C PRO A 228 14.98 -6.39 -13.87
N VAL A 229 13.95 -6.12 -13.05
CA VAL A 229 12.56 -6.47 -13.33
C VAL A 229 11.89 -5.41 -14.23
N THR A 230 12.33 -4.17 -14.17
CA THR A 230 11.76 -3.04 -14.92
C THR A 230 11.68 -3.29 -16.44
N PRO A 231 12.72 -3.80 -17.14
CA PRO A 231 12.61 -4.10 -18.56
C PRO A 231 11.49 -5.10 -18.89
N LEU A 232 11.29 -6.13 -18.05
CA LEU A 232 10.21 -7.10 -18.22
C LEU A 232 8.83 -6.43 -18.11
N VAL A 233 8.65 -5.57 -17.12
CA VAL A 233 7.40 -4.83 -16.92
C VAL A 233 7.16 -3.88 -18.10
N LEU A 234 8.18 -3.18 -18.58
CA LEU A 234 8.06 -2.28 -19.73
C LEU A 234 7.62 -3.00 -21.01
N THR A 235 8.03 -4.27 -21.22
CA THR A 235 7.56 -5.04 -22.39
C THR A 235 6.04 -5.25 -22.36
N THR A 236 5.40 -5.25 -21.20
CA THR A 236 3.94 -5.41 -21.07
C THR A 236 3.18 -4.23 -21.64
N LEU A 237 3.74 -3.01 -21.65
CA LEU A 237 3.12 -1.83 -22.26
C LEU A 237 2.84 -2.04 -23.75
N TRP A 238 3.63 -2.88 -24.40
CA TRP A 238 3.47 -3.21 -25.82
C TRP A 238 2.72 -4.52 -26.04
N THR A 239 3.03 -5.53 -25.25
CA THR A 239 2.47 -6.88 -25.45
C THR A 239 1.01 -6.98 -24.98
N ALA A 240 0.64 -6.33 -23.89
CA ALA A 240 -0.73 -6.40 -23.37
C ALA A 240 -1.79 -5.79 -24.32
N PRO A 241 -1.61 -4.58 -24.88
CA PRO A 241 -2.56 -4.04 -25.86
C PRO A 241 -2.66 -4.90 -27.12
N ARG A 242 -1.53 -5.45 -27.59
CA ARG A 242 -1.52 -6.35 -28.77
C ARG A 242 -2.31 -7.63 -28.53
N LEU A 243 -2.14 -8.25 -27.36
CA LEU A 243 -2.87 -9.46 -26.99
C LEU A 243 -4.37 -9.18 -26.87
N ALA A 244 -4.74 -8.09 -26.19
CA ALA A 244 -6.13 -7.66 -26.08
C ALA A 244 -6.79 -7.41 -27.44
N TRP A 245 -6.07 -6.74 -28.34
CA TRP A 245 -6.54 -6.49 -29.72
C TRP A 245 -6.71 -7.77 -30.54
N ARG A 246 -5.78 -8.73 -30.41
CA ARG A 246 -5.87 -10.03 -31.11
C ARG A 246 -7.07 -10.83 -30.62
N GLU A 247 -7.29 -10.86 -29.30
CA GLU A 247 -8.41 -11.59 -28.71
C GLU A 247 -9.75 -10.98 -29.10
N TRP A 248 -9.84 -9.65 -29.06
CA TRP A 248 -11.03 -8.94 -29.51
C TRP A 248 -11.38 -9.24 -30.97
N ARG A 249 -10.40 -9.27 -31.89
CA ARG A 249 -10.61 -9.67 -33.29
C ARG A 249 -11.09 -11.11 -33.44
N ARG A 250 -10.59 -12.04 -32.65
CA ARG A 250 -11.00 -13.45 -32.67
C ARG A 250 -12.46 -13.64 -32.26
N GLN A 251 -12.98 -12.77 -31.41
CA GLN A 251 -14.38 -12.84 -30.96
C GLN A 251 -15.37 -12.23 -31.97
N GLN A 252 -14.88 -11.49 -32.96
CA GLN A 252 -15.72 -10.86 -33.99
C GLN A 252 -15.79 -11.63 -35.32
N GLY A 253 -14.92 -12.61 -35.53
CA GLY A 253 -14.89 -13.50 -36.71
C GLY A 253 -15.30 -14.90 -36.35
#